data_4f0cab91db1d445f9684ff3b81f29c15
#
_entry.id   4f0cab91db1d445f9684ff3b81f29c15
#
_cell.length_a   1.000
_cell.length_b   1.000
_cell.length_c   1.000
_cell.angle_alpha   90.00
_cell.angle_beta   90.00
_cell.angle_gamma   90.00
#
_symmetry.space_group_name_H-M   'P 1'
#
loop_
_entity.id
_entity.type
_entity.pdbx_description
1 polymer ?
#
loop_
_entity_poly.entity_id
_entity_poly.type
_entity_poly.pdbx_seq_one_letter_code
_entity_poly.pdbx_strand_id
1 'polypeptide(L)'
;TTVSIWEFDVIVVGGGHAGTEAALAAARMGCKTLLLTHNIETLGQMSCNPSIGGIGKGHLVKEVDALGGAMALATDESGIQFRMLNSSKGPAVRATRAQADRVLYKAAIRRMLENQHQLWLFQQAVDDLVLEGDRVAGAVTXVGITFRSRTVVLTAGTFLDGISTSLPFDVQYALVRSMRGLENAHILRPGYAIEYDYFDPRSLKSSFETRQIQGLFFAGQINGTTGYEEAAAQGLYAGLNAALQCRSEAPWLPGRDQAYLGVLVDDLVTKGVTEPYRMFTSRAEFRLQLREDNADMRLTEAGRRMGLVPDARWNAFCRKRDAVSRETERLKSTWVNPRILAAQESERVLGKAIEHEYKLFDLLRRPGVGYEALMAMAGGKYASGDVSRETLGDLSVPVIEQVEIAAKYAGYIDRQKDEVQRAAHFEQLRLPDDLDYMQVAALSIEVRQKLQKHRPETLGQASRISGVTAAAISLLLVHLKKGGFKVG
;
A
#
# COMPACT_ATOMS: atom_id res chain seq x y z
N THR A 1 10.30 25.72 -30.05
CA THR A 1 9.74 24.38 -30.22
C THR A 1 8.35 24.36 -29.62
N THR A 2 7.32 24.24 -30.48
CA THR A 2 5.93 24.16 -30.04
C THR A 2 5.74 22.81 -29.31
N VAL A 3 5.46 22.87 -28.03
CA VAL A 3 5.16 21.64 -27.28
C VAL A 3 3.77 21.15 -27.72
N SER A 4 3.72 19.97 -28.27
CA SER A 4 2.46 19.39 -28.70
C SER A 4 1.53 19.19 -27.50
N ILE A 5 0.28 19.59 -27.61
CA ILE A 5 -0.72 19.36 -26.58
C ILE A 5 -1.08 17.88 -26.47
N TRP A 6 -0.66 17.09 -27.43
CA TRP A 6 -0.93 15.66 -27.52
C TRP A 6 0.21 14.81 -26.96
N GLU A 7 1.22 15.43 -26.37
CA GLU A 7 2.38 14.73 -25.82
C GLU A 7 2.42 14.85 -24.30
N PHE A 8 2.64 13.71 -23.63
CA PHE A 8 2.64 13.60 -22.19
C PHE A 8 3.84 12.77 -21.72
N ASP A 9 4.17 12.86 -20.44
CA ASP A 9 5.14 11.95 -19.83
C ASP A 9 4.48 10.62 -19.49
N VAL A 10 3.30 10.68 -18.91
CA VAL A 10 2.56 9.50 -18.44
C VAL A 10 1.13 9.59 -18.93
N ILE A 11 0.64 8.52 -19.54
CA ILE A 11 -0.78 8.36 -19.83
C ILE A 11 -1.31 7.27 -18.92
N VAL A 12 -2.39 7.56 -18.19
CA VAL A 12 -3.06 6.58 -17.36
C VAL A 12 -4.39 6.23 -18.02
N VAL A 13 -4.63 4.95 -18.25
CA VAL A 13 -5.85 4.46 -18.87
C VAL A 13 -6.74 3.84 -17.80
N GLY A 14 -7.92 4.44 -17.60
CA GLY A 14 -8.90 3.96 -16.63
C GLY A 14 -9.05 4.89 -15.45
N GLY A 15 -10.30 5.15 -15.05
CA GLY A 15 -10.64 6.13 -14.01
C GLY A 15 -11.10 5.54 -12.67
N GLY A 16 -10.80 4.28 -12.43
CA GLY A 16 -11.09 3.64 -11.14
C GLY A 16 -10.05 4.00 -10.07
N HIS A 17 -10.06 3.27 -8.97
CA HIS A 17 -9.16 3.59 -7.85
C HIS A 17 -7.69 3.48 -8.23
N ALA A 18 -7.33 2.50 -9.05
CA ALA A 18 -5.96 2.38 -9.52
C ALA A 18 -5.58 3.55 -10.43
N GLY A 19 -6.45 3.88 -11.38
CA GLY A 19 -6.17 4.96 -12.34
C GLY A 19 -6.07 6.32 -11.69
N THR A 20 -6.96 6.62 -10.76
CA THR A 20 -6.94 7.93 -10.09
C THR A 20 -5.68 8.09 -9.23
N GLU A 21 -5.30 7.06 -8.49
CA GLU A 21 -4.07 7.15 -7.69
C GLU A 21 -2.83 7.24 -8.57
N ALA A 22 -2.78 6.49 -9.67
CA ALA A 22 -1.64 6.54 -10.59
C ALA A 22 -1.48 7.93 -11.21
N ALA A 23 -2.59 8.49 -11.67
CA ALA A 23 -2.58 9.82 -12.32
C ALA A 23 -2.15 10.90 -11.34
N LEU A 24 -2.72 10.88 -10.13
CA LEU A 24 -2.37 11.87 -9.10
C LEU A 24 -0.91 11.74 -8.69
N ALA A 25 -0.41 10.51 -8.54
CA ALA A 25 0.98 10.29 -8.14
C ALA A 25 1.95 10.84 -9.20
N ALA A 26 1.75 10.49 -10.45
CA ALA A 26 2.64 10.96 -11.52
C ALA A 26 2.62 12.48 -11.64
N ALA A 27 1.43 13.08 -11.53
CA ALA A 27 1.29 14.55 -11.62
C ALA A 27 1.94 15.24 -10.42
N ARG A 28 1.77 14.69 -9.20
CA ARG A 28 2.43 15.26 -8.01
C ARG A 28 3.94 15.26 -8.15
N MET A 29 4.50 14.25 -8.84
CA MET A 29 5.93 14.16 -9.05
C MET A 29 6.42 15.10 -10.18
N GLY A 30 5.51 15.85 -10.78
CA GLY A 30 5.87 16.86 -11.79
C GLY A 30 5.78 16.39 -13.23
N CYS A 31 5.30 15.16 -13.46
CA CYS A 31 5.15 14.65 -14.82
C CYS A 31 3.88 15.17 -15.48
N LYS A 32 3.99 15.56 -16.75
CA LYS A 32 2.81 15.94 -17.52
C LYS A 32 1.99 14.68 -17.76
N THR A 33 0.81 14.61 -17.15
CA THR A 33 0.02 13.38 -17.03
C THR A 33 -1.36 13.53 -17.65
N LEU A 34 -1.78 12.53 -18.41
CA LEU A 34 -3.12 12.46 -18.97
C LEU A 34 -3.85 11.25 -18.42
N LEU A 35 -5.04 11.48 -17.88
CA LEU A 35 -5.93 10.40 -17.45
C LEU A 35 -7.04 10.24 -18.49
N LEU A 36 -7.06 9.09 -19.15
CA LEU A 36 -8.10 8.75 -20.13
C LEU A 36 -9.13 7.86 -19.46
N THR A 37 -10.37 8.29 -19.49
CA THR A 37 -11.48 7.52 -18.91
C THR A 37 -12.64 7.49 -19.90
N HIS A 38 -13.37 6.39 -19.90
CA HIS A 38 -14.55 6.30 -20.75
C HIS A 38 -15.69 7.20 -20.26
N ASN A 39 -15.67 7.60 -18.99
CA ASN A 39 -16.73 8.46 -18.43
C ASN A 39 -16.19 9.24 -17.23
N ILE A 40 -16.11 10.56 -17.36
CA ILE A 40 -15.64 11.44 -16.29
C ILE A 40 -16.55 11.37 -15.07
N GLU A 41 -17.85 11.14 -15.29
CA GLU A 41 -18.83 11.09 -14.20
C GLU A 41 -18.61 9.89 -13.27
N THR A 42 -17.88 8.86 -13.71
CA THR A 42 -17.63 7.68 -12.89
C THR A 42 -16.23 7.63 -12.29
N LEU A 43 -15.47 8.71 -12.38
CA LEU A 43 -14.14 8.78 -11.74
C LEU A 43 -14.27 8.56 -10.23
N GLY A 44 -13.54 7.58 -9.70
CA GLY A 44 -13.55 7.28 -8.27
C GLY A 44 -14.81 6.59 -7.78
N GLN A 45 -15.61 6.03 -8.70
CA GLN A 45 -16.86 5.36 -8.32
C GLN A 45 -16.58 4.09 -7.53
N MET A 46 -17.37 3.91 -6.45
CA MET A 46 -17.37 2.67 -5.69
C MET A 46 -18.48 1.78 -6.24
N SER A 47 -18.09 0.69 -6.91
CA SER A 47 -19.03 -0.19 -7.58
C SER A 47 -19.66 -1.22 -6.66
N CYS A 48 -19.05 -1.46 -5.50
CA CYS A 48 -19.55 -2.42 -4.53
C CYS A 48 -19.87 -1.70 -3.22
N ASN A 49 -19.81 -2.40 -2.12
CA ASN A 49 -20.07 -1.86 -0.79
C ASN A 49 -19.14 -0.67 -0.53
N PRO A 50 -19.67 0.50 -0.14
CA PRO A 50 -18.85 1.70 0.05
C PRO A 50 -18.09 1.68 1.38
N SER A 51 -17.21 0.73 1.54
CA SER A 51 -16.44 0.50 2.74
C SER A 51 -14.95 0.51 2.38
N ILE A 52 -14.17 1.28 3.13
CA ILE A 52 -12.73 1.42 2.92
C ILE A 52 -12.00 0.95 4.17
N GLY A 53 -11.03 0.07 3.99
CA GLY A 53 -10.21 -0.42 5.08
C GLY A 53 -10.62 -1.80 5.56
N GLY A 54 -10.20 -2.11 6.77
CA GLY A 54 -10.36 -3.43 7.34
C GLY A 54 -9.01 -4.10 7.52
N ILE A 55 -9.01 -5.31 8.02
CA ILE A 55 -7.78 -6.05 8.37
C ILE A 55 -6.96 -6.29 7.09
N GLY A 56 -5.72 -5.80 7.09
CA GLY A 56 -4.84 -5.83 5.93
C GLY A 56 -5.13 -4.72 4.94
N LYS A 57 -6.38 -4.45 4.68
CA LYS A 57 -6.78 -3.40 3.71
C LYS A 57 -6.54 -2.01 4.27
N GLY A 58 -6.85 -1.78 5.54
CA GLY A 58 -6.53 -0.51 6.20
C GLY A 58 -5.04 -0.25 6.21
N HIS A 59 -4.24 -1.31 6.31
CA HIS A 59 -2.78 -1.19 6.25
C HIS A 59 -2.35 -0.62 4.90
N LEU A 60 -2.94 -1.10 3.80
CA LEU A 60 -2.64 -0.56 2.47
C LEU A 60 -3.08 0.89 2.34
N VAL A 61 -4.28 1.23 2.84
CA VAL A 61 -4.81 2.60 2.79
C VAL A 61 -3.87 3.56 3.50
N LYS A 62 -3.39 3.18 4.68
CA LYS A 62 -2.46 4.03 5.45
C LYS A 62 -1.13 4.21 4.72
N GLU A 63 -0.67 3.20 4.01
CA GLU A 63 0.55 3.33 3.23
C GLU A 63 0.36 4.24 2.01
N VAL A 64 -0.78 4.12 1.33
CA VAL A 64 -1.13 5.02 0.23
C VAL A 64 -1.18 6.46 0.75
N ASP A 65 -1.80 6.66 1.90
CA ASP A 65 -1.88 7.98 2.55
C ASP A 65 -0.49 8.52 2.89
N ALA A 66 0.37 7.68 3.46
CA ALA A 66 1.73 8.07 3.83
C ALA A 66 2.54 8.54 2.64
N LEU A 67 2.22 8.05 1.44
CA LEU A 67 2.87 8.42 0.19
C LEU A 67 2.12 9.53 -0.55
N GLY A 68 1.20 10.21 0.11
CA GLY A 68 0.49 11.36 -0.46
C GLY A 68 -0.75 11.01 -1.25
N GLY A 69 -1.22 9.76 -1.20
CA GLY A 69 -2.36 9.33 -1.99
C GLY A 69 -3.69 9.92 -1.55
N ALA A 70 -4.70 9.69 -2.37
CA ALA A 70 -6.00 10.36 -2.25
C ALA A 70 -7.03 9.57 -1.45
N MET A 71 -6.93 8.25 -1.39
CA MET A 71 -8.02 7.41 -0.87
C MET A 71 -8.40 7.75 0.57
N ALA A 72 -7.41 7.90 1.47
CA ALA A 72 -7.69 8.23 2.86
C ALA A 72 -8.27 9.62 3.02
N LEU A 73 -7.76 10.60 2.25
CA LEU A 73 -8.29 11.97 2.28
C LEU A 73 -9.75 12.00 1.84
N ALA A 74 -10.07 11.29 0.75
CA ALA A 74 -11.45 11.21 0.25
C ALA A 74 -12.34 10.49 1.27
N THR A 75 -11.81 9.46 1.93
CA THR A 75 -12.54 8.72 2.95
C THR A 75 -12.84 9.63 4.17
N ASP A 76 -11.86 10.44 4.56
CA ASP A 76 -12.08 11.38 5.68
C ASP A 76 -13.19 12.38 5.37
N GLU A 77 -13.27 12.85 4.12
CA GLU A 77 -14.30 13.80 3.72
C GLU A 77 -15.69 13.17 3.58
N SER A 78 -15.76 11.88 3.27
CA SER A 78 -17.01 11.21 2.93
C SER A 78 -17.46 10.18 3.96
N GLY A 79 -16.68 9.95 5.01
CA GLY A 79 -16.96 8.90 5.98
C GLY A 79 -18.23 9.15 6.79
N ILE A 80 -19.05 8.11 6.90
CA ILE A 80 -20.27 8.13 7.70
C ILE A 80 -19.99 7.49 9.07
N GLN A 81 -19.16 6.44 9.09
CA GLN A 81 -18.86 5.70 10.31
C GLN A 81 -17.44 5.18 10.22
N PHE A 82 -16.71 5.27 11.32
CA PHE A 82 -15.34 4.78 11.44
C PHE A 82 -15.26 3.79 12.60
N ARG A 83 -14.57 2.67 12.39
CA ARG A 83 -14.39 1.65 13.42
C ARG A 83 -12.94 1.19 13.44
N MET A 84 -12.44 0.90 14.65
CA MET A 84 -11.15 0.25 14.84
C MET A 84 -11.41 -1.24 15.07
N LEU A 85 -10.92 -2.08 14.18
CA LEU A 85 -11.04 -3.55 14.28
C LEU A 85 -9.83 -4.10 15.04
N ASN A 86 -10.06 -5.19 15.78
CA ASN A 86 -9.00 -5.89 16.52
C ASN A 86 -8.29 -5.00 17.54
N SER A 87 -9.01 -4.04 18.14
CA SER A 87 -8.39 -3.10 19.08
C SER A 87 -7.77 -3.79 20.29
N SER A 88 -8.32 -4.94 20.69
CA SER A 88 -7.82 -5.69 21.84
C SER A 88 -6.72 -6.71 21.50
N LYS A 89 -6.41 -6.89 20.21
CA LYS A 89 -5.49 -7.95 19.79
C LYS A 89 -4.05 -7.49 19.58
N GLY A 90 -3.79 -6.19 19.70
CA GLY A 90 -2.44 -5.66 19.56
C GLY A 90 -2.24 -4.89 18.27
N PRO A 91 -1.17 -4.08 18.21
CA PRO A 91 -1.00 -3.10 17.14
C PRO A 91 -0.74 -3.72 15.76
N ALA A 92 -0.20 -4.91 15.69
CA ALA A 92 0.12 -5.53 14.40
C ALA A 92 -1.11 -5.79 13.55
N VAL A 93 -2.25 -6.05 14.18
CA VAL A 93 -3.48 -6.40 13.45
C VAL A 93 -4.61 -5.40 13.66
N ARG A 94 -4.38 -4.31 14.38
CA ARG A 94 -5.37 -3.23 14.47
C ARG A 94 -5.57 -2.64 13.09
N ALA A 95 -6.83 -2.41 12.73
CA ALA A 95 -7.16 -1.93 11.39
C ALA A 95 -8.36 -1.00 11.44
N THR A 96 -8.27 0.10 10.72
CA THR A 96 -9.37 1.05 10.60
C THR A 96 -10.27 0.65 9.43
N ARG A 97 -11.57 0.74 9.64
CA ARG A 97 -12.55 0.53 8.59
C ARG A 97 -13.53 1.70 8.60
N ALA A 98 -13.78 2.26 7.42
CA ALA A 98 -14.70 3.38 7.25
C ALA A 98 -15.83 3.01 6.31
N GLN A 99 -17.05 3.41 6.69
CA GLN A 99 -18.20 3.37 5.79
C GLN A 99 -18.30 4.75 5.16
N ALA A 100 -18.35 4.83 3.85
CA ALA A 100 -18.32 6.09 3.12
C ALA A 100 -19.62 6.35 2.37
N ASP A 101 -19.90 7.64 2.16
CA ASP A 101 -20.96 8.07 1.25
C ASP A 101 -20.38 8.06 -0.16
N ARG A 102 -20.97 7.26 -1.05
CA ARG A 102 -20.47 7.08 -2.41
C ARG A 102 -20.41 8.38 -3.19
N VAL A 103 -21.43 9.23 -3.05
CA VAL A 103 -21.53 10.48 -3.79
C VAL A 103 -20.45 11.45 -3.31
N LEU A 104 -20.29 11.57 -2.00
CA LEU A 104 -19.28 12.46 -1.42
C LEU A 104 -17.86 11.98 -1.71
N TYR A 105 -17.62 10.67 -1.69
CA TYR A 105 -16.31 10.10 -2.01
C TYR A 105 -15.94 10.42 -3.46
N LYS A 106 -16.87 10.15 -4.37
CA LYS A 106 -16.64 10.41 -5.80
C LYS A 106 -16.38 11.89 -6.04
N ALA A 107 -17.16 12.77 -5.38
CA ALA A 107 -16.98 14.21 -5.50
C ALA A 107 -15.60 14.64 -5.00
N ALA A 108 -15.13 14.06 -3.91
CA ALA A 108 -13.81 14.38 -3.35
C ALA A 108 -12.70 13.98 -4.33
N ILE A 109 -12.78 12.77 -4.89
CA ILE A 109 -11.80 12.30 -5.87
C ILE A 109 -11.81 13.19 -7.13
N ARG A 110 -13.01 13.52 -7.62
CA ARG A 110 -13.17 14.38 -8.79
C ARG A 110 -12.50 15.74 -8.57
N ARG A 111 -12.76 16.33 -7.39
CA ARG A 111 -12.17 17.64 -7.04
C ARG A 111 -10.65 17.55 -6.98
N MET A 112 -10.11 16.50 -6.38
CA MET A 112 -8.66 16.33 -6.31
C MET A 112 -8.03 16.22 -7.70
N LEU A 113 -8.67 15.45 -8.59
CA LEU A 113 -8.18 15.27 -9.95
C LEU A 113 -8.22 16.57 -10.73
N GLU A 114 -9.32 17.32 -10.63
CA GLU A 114 -9.49 18.57 -11.36
C GLU A 114 -8.55 19.67 -10.89
N ASN A 115 -8.15 19.64 -9.65
CA ASN A 115 -7.27 20.65 -9.07
C ASN A 115 -5.79 20.28 -9.07
N GLN A 116 -5.45 19.08 -9.56
CA GLN A 116 -4.05 18.64 -9.54
C GLN A 116 -3.28 19.27 -10.69
N HIS A 117 -2.22 19.99 -10.33
CA HIS A 117 -1.31 20.57 -11.33
C HIS A 117 -0.67 19.44 -12.15
N GLN A 118 -0.45 19.69 -13.44
CA GLN A 118 0.17 18.74 -14.39
C GLN A 118 -0.71 17.54 -14.73
N LEU A 119 -2.01 17.59 -14.41
CA LEU A 119 -2.92 16.50 -14.72
C LEU A 119 -4.04 16.99 -15.64
N TRP A 120 -4.23 16.30 -16.74
CA TRP A 120 -5.32 16.55 -17.71
C TRP A 120 -6.23 15.34 -17.72
N LEU A 121 -7.54 15.59 -17.75
CA LEU A 121 -8.58 14.56 -17.85
C LEU A 121 -9.18 14.59 -19.23
N PHE A 122 -9.43 13.43 -19.82
CA PHE A 122 -10.04 13.38 -21.16
C PHE A 122 -10.99 12.18 -21.23
N GLN A 123 -12.22 12.45 -21.65
CA GLN A 123 -13.26 11.42 -21.69
C GLN A 123 -13.29 10.75 -23.05
N GLN A 124 -12.63 9.64 -23.17
CA GLN A 124 -12.65 8.75 -24.33
C GLN A 124 -12.18 7.37 -23.91
N ALA A 125 -12.82 6.35 -24.44
CA ALA A 125 -12.33 4.99 -24.25
C ALA A 125 -11.05 4.81 -25.06
N VAL A 126 -10.11 4.06 -24.53
CA VAL A 126 -8.87 3.72 -25.24
C VAL A 126 -9.12 2.48 -26.08
N ASP A 127 -8.75 2.57 -27.34
CA ASP A 127 -8.96 1.50 -28.32
C ASP A 127 -7.69 0.67 -28.50
N ASP A 128 -6.52 1.31 -28.43
CA ASP A 128 -5.26 0.62 -28.68
C ASP A 128 -4.11 1.40 -28.08
N LEU A 129 -2.96 0.73 -27.99
CA LEU A 129 -1.71 1.37 -27.57
C LEU A 129 -0.83 1.61 -28.79
N VAL A 130 -0.02 2.65 -28.71
CA VAL A 130 0.99 2.94 -29.73
C VAL A 130 2.29 2.27 -29.28
N LEU A 131 2.89 1.47 -30.14
CA LEU A 131 4.19 0.84 -29.86
C LEU A 131 5.22 1.30 -30.87
N GLU A 132 6.44 1.49 -30.39
CA GLU A 132 7.62 1.73 -31.22
C GLU A 132 8.66 0.68 -30.82
N GLY A 133 8.72 -0.39 -31.62
CA GLY A 133 9.53 -1.53 -31.26
C GLY A 133 9.01 -2.19 -30.00
N ASP A 134 9.87 -2.34 -29.00
CA ASP A 134 9.53 -2.94 -27.70
C ASP A 134 9.00 -1.92 -26.69
N ARG A 135 8.79 -0.68 -27.12
CA ARG A 135 8.46 0.38 -26.19
C ARG A 135 7.05 0.94 -26.48
N VAL A 136 6.29 1.21 -25.41
CA VAL A 136 5.02 1.92 -25.56
C VAL A 136 5.30 3.40 -25.88
N ALA A 137 4.49 3.98 -26.75
CA ALA A 137 4.67 5.37 -27.19
C ALA A 137 3.40 6.19 -27.07
N GLY A 138 2.32 5.62 -26.55
CA GLY A 138 1.08 6.36 -26.37
C GLY A 138 -0.15 5.49 -26.43
N ALA A 139 -1.30 6.14 -26.61
CA ALA A 139 -2.61 5.47 -26.66
C ALA A 139 -3.49 6.10 -27.72
N VAL A 140 -4.37 5.28 -28.32
CA VAL A 140 -5.33 5.70 -29.35
C VAL A 140 -6.74 5.50 -28.78
N THR A 141 -7.57 6.54 -28.96
CA THR A 141 -8.96 6.49 -28.51
C THR A 141 -9.90 5.97 -29.61
N UNK A 142 -10.88 5.79 -29.11
CA UNK A 142 -11.83 5.26 -29.87
C UNK A 142 -12.19 6.07 -31.00
N VAL A 143 -12.24 7.28 -30.99
CA VAL A 143 -12.48 8.15 -32.16
C VAL A 143 -11.21 8.42 -32.97
N GLY A 144 -10.13 7.75 -32.64
CA GLY A 144 -8.92 7.82 -33.45
C GLY A 144 -7.92 8.90 -33.05
N ILE A 145 -8.11 9.54 -31.88
CA ILE A 145 -7.13 10.51 -31.38
C ILE A 145 -5.93 9.77 -30.83
N THR A 146 -4.74 10.14 -31.29
CA THR A 146 -3.49 9.57 -30.79
C THR A 146 -2.84 10.53 -29.80
N PHE A 147 -2.66 10.09 -28.57
CA PHE A 147 -1.88 10.81 -27.55
C PHE A 147 -0.55 10.08 -27.39
N ARG A 148 0.53 10.83 -27.37
CA ARG A 148 1.86 10.24 -27.24
C ARG A 148 2.37 10.41 -25.82
N SER A 149 3.14 9.43 -25.37
CA SER A 149 3.75 9.48 -24.03
C SER A 149 4.96 8.58 -23.96
N ARG A 150 5.76 8.81 -22.92
CA ARG A 150 6.94 7.99 -22.67
C ARG A 150 6.57 6.73 -21.89
N THR A 151 5.52 6.79 -21.09
CA THR A 151 5.03 5.66 -20.31
C THR A 151 3.51 5.63 -20.33
N VAL A 152 2.95 4.43 -20.13
CA VAL A 152 1.50 4.22 -20.00
C VAL A 152 1.25 3.33 -18.80
N VAL A 153 0.30 3.73 -17.95
CA VAL A 153 -0.19 2.88 -16.85
C VAL A 153 -1.57 2.39 -17.25
N LEU A 154 -1.71 1.08 -17.46
CA LEU A 154 -2.96 0.49 -17.89
C LEU A 154 -3.69 -0.07 -16.68
N THR A 155 -4.89 0.44 -16.41
CA THR A 155 -5.70 -0.03 -15.31
C THR A 155 -7.04 -0.49 -15.87
N ALA A 156 -7.19 -1.79 -16.08
CA ALA A 156 -8.45 -2.35 -16.53
C ALA A 156 -9.38 -2.46 -15.32
N GLY A 157 -10.61 -1.98 -15.47
CA GLY A 157 -11.59 -2.04 -14.41
C GLY A 157 -12.97 -2.32 -14.97
N THR A 158 -13.86 -2.76 -14.11
CA THR A 158 -15.24 -3.05 -14.45
C THR A 158 -16.16 -2.43 -13.44
N PHE A 159 -17.39 -2.14 -13.86
CA PHE A 159 -18.39 -1.51 -13.02
C PHE A 159 -19.57 -2.48 -12.86
N LEU A 160 -20.00 -2.62 -11.62
CA LEU A 160 -21.16 -3.44 -11.30
C LEU A 160 -22.16 -2.62 -10.53
N ASP A 161 -23.38 -2.58 -11.05
CA ASP A 161 -24.53 -2.13 -10.30
C ASP A 161 -25.52 -3.28 -10.26
N GLY A 162 -26.00 -3.61 -9.07
CA GLY A 162 -27.02 -4.62 -8.90
C GLY A 162 -26.44 -5.97 -8.47
N ILE A 163 -27.21 -6.99 -8.68
CA ILE A 163 -26.86 -8.35 -8.28
C ILE A 163 -25.95 -8.98 -9.33
N SER A 164 -24.82 -9.44 -8.86
CA SER A 164 -23.83 -10.06 -9.73
C SER A 164 -24.23 -11.52 -10.00
N THR A 165 -24.60 -11.84 -11.23
CA THR A 165 -25.01 -13.20 -11.57
C THR A 165 -24.84 -13.48 -13.05
N SER A 166 -24.45 -14.72 -13.35
CA SER A 166 -24.38 -15.22 -14.72
C SER A 166 -25.67 -15.95 -15.13
N LEU A 167 -26.67 -15.98 -14.26
CA LEU A 167 -27.91 -16.67 -14.56
C LEU A 167 -28.63 -16.06 -15.76
N PRO A 168 -29.28 -16.85 -16.57
CA PRO A 168 -30.10 -16.31 -17.67
C PRO A 168 -31.19 -15.36 -17.14
N PHE A 169 -31.58 -14.43 -17.98
CA PHE A 169 -32.48 -13.33 -17.60
C PHE A 169 -33.83 -13.84 -17.00
N ASP A 170 -34.37 -14.87 -17.60
CA ASP A 170 -35.64 -15.46 -17.10
C ASP A 170 -35.47 -16.05 -15.71
N VAL A 171 -34.30 -16.62 -15.43
CA VAL A 171 -33.99 -17.16 -14.10
C VAL A 171 -33.82 -16.02 -13.10
N GLN A 172 -33.19 -14.92 -13.53
CA GLN A 172 -33.05 -13.73 -12.69
C GLN A 172 -34.43 -13.19 -12.30
N TYR A 173 -35.34 -13.15 -13.25
CA TYR A 173 -36.73 -12.72 -12.98
C TYR A 173 -37.39 -13.63 -11.95
N ALA A 174 -37.28 -14.95 -12.15
CA ALA A 174 -37.87 -15.90 -11.21
C ALA A 174 -37.29 -15.72 -9.81
N LEU A 175 -35.97 -15.53 -9.73
CA LEU A 175 -35.28 -15.33 -8.45
C LEU A 175 -35.77 -14.07 -7.74
N VAL A 176 -35.83 -12.94 -8.43
CA VAL A 176 -36.25 -11.67 -7.84
C VAL A 176 -37.71 -11.77 -7.37
N ARG A 177 -38.56 -12.36 -8.20
CA ARG A 177 -40.01 -12.45 -7.88
C ARG A 177 -40.31 -13.50 -6.80
N SER A 178 -39.35 -14.36 -6.45
CA SER A 178 -39.54 -15.27 -5.33
C SER A 178 -39.30 -14.58 -3.98
N MET A 179 -38.77 -13.35 -3.99
CA MET A 179 -38.54 -12.61 -2.75
C MET A 179 -39.82 -11.92 -2.30
N ARG A 180 -40.11 -12.05 -1.00
CA ARG A 180 -41.35 -11.48 -0.43
C ARG A 180 -41.37 -9.96 -0.63
N GLY A 181 -42.45 -9.47 -1.26
CA GLY A 181 -42.61 -8.04 -1.55
C GLY A 181 -42.12 -7.64 -2.93
N LEU A 182 -41.51 -8.56 -3.66
CA LEU A 182 -41.01 -8.28 -5.02
C LEU A 182 -41.70 -9.14 -6.08
N GLU A 183 -42.87 -9.71 -5.75
CA GLU A 183 -43.57 -10.67 -6.61
C GLU A 183 -43.93 -10.08 -7.97
N ASN A 184 -44.13 -8.75 -8.03
CA ASN A 184 -44.48 -8.06 -9.26
C ASN A 184 -43.38 -7.14 -9.76
N ALA A 185 -42.17 -7.32 -9.30
CA ALA A 185 -41.03 -6.47 -9.67
C ALA A 185 -40.71 -6.63 -11.15
N HIS A 186 -40.23 -5.52 -11.73
CA HIS A 186 -39.68 -5.52 -13.08
C HIS A 186 -38.18 -5.19 -12.97
N ILE A 187 -37.39 -6.00 -13.62
CA ILE A 187 -35.95 -5.77 -13.67
C ILE A 187 -35.68 -4.71 -14.72
N LEU A 188 -35.20 -3.55 -14.30
CA LEU A 188 -34.83 -2.46 -15.18
C LEU A 188 -33.48 -2.71 -15.86
N ARG A 189 -32.60 -3.42 -15.12
CA ARG A 189 -31.27 -3.73 -15.60
C ARG A 189 -30.89 -5.12 -15.10
N PRO A 190 -30.65 -6.06 -15.98
CA PRO A 190 -30.29 -7.42 -15.53
C PRO A 190 -28.98 -7.41 -14.77
N GLY A 191 -28.89 -8.32 -13.79
CA GLY A 191 -27.64 -8.61 -13.16
C GLY A 191 -26.72 -9.33 -14.14
N TYR A 192 -25.44 -9.17 -13.96
CA TYR A 192 -24.47 -9.86 -14.78
C TYR A 192 -23.24 -10.19 -13.96
N ALA A 193 -22.61 -11.29 -14.32
CA ALA A 193 -21.36 -11.67 -13.70
C ALA A 193 -20.25 -11.00 -14.49
N ILE A 194 -19.27 -10.53 -13.78
CA ILE A 194 -18.10 -9.95 -14.43
C ILE A 194 -17.05 -11.04 -14.56
N GLU A 195 -16.61 -11.23 -15.77
CA GLU A 195 -15.42 -12.01 -16.04
C GLU A 195 -14.29 -11.03 -16.26
N TYR A 196 -13.24 -11.17 -15.45
CA TYR A 196 -12.10 -10.29 -15.56
C TYR A 196 -11.08 -10.92 -16.47
N ASP A 197 -10.70 -10.21 -17.50
CA ASP A 197 -9.49 -10.56 -18.20
C ASP A 197 -8.35 -10.04 -17.34
N TYR A 198 -7.48 -10.93 -16.94
CA TYR A 198 -6.30 -10.53 -16.20
C TYR A 198 -5.07 -11.13 -16.84
N PHE A 199 -3.96 -10.47 -16.63
CA PHE A 199 -2.67 -10.95 -17.08
C PHE A 199 -1.94 -11.54 -15.89
N ASP A 200 -1.23 -12.66 -16.12
CA ASP A 200 -0.46 -13.29 -15.08
C ASP A 200 0.56 -12.28 -14.54
N PRO A 201 0.44 -11.85 -13.27
CA PRO A 201 1.33 -10.81 -12.76
C PRO A 201 2.79 -11.25 -12.65
N ARG A 202 3.07 -12.54 -12.79
CA ARG A 202 4.45 -13.03 -12.85
C ARG A 202 5.16 -12.57 -14.12
N SER A 203 4.43 -12.03 -15.09
CA SER A 203 5.02 -11.42 -16.29
C SER A 203 5.47 -9.98 -16.08
N LEU A 204 5.28 -9.43 -14.88
CA LEU A 204 5.69 -8.07 -14.55
C LEU A 204 7.03 -8.08 -13.81
N LYS A 205 7.79 -6.99 -14.01
CA LYS A 205 8.91 -6.67 -13.15
C LYS A 205 8.38 -6.21 -11.78
N SER A 206 9.25 -6.13 -10.79
CA SER A 206 8.85 -5.67 -9.46
C SER A 206 8.37 -4.22 -9.43
N SER A 207 8.67 -3.44 -10.47
CA SER A 207 8.16 -2.07 -10.61
C SER A 207 6.74 -2.01 -11.17
N PHE A 208 6.18 -3.16 -11.54
CA PHE A 208 4.92 -3.33 -12.27
C PHE A 208 5.02 -2.97 -13.75
N GLU A 209 6.22 -2.71 -14.24
CA GLU A 209 6.44 -2.59 -15.69
C GLU A 209 6.38 -3.99 -16.31
N THR A 210 5.75 -4.08 -17.49
CA THR A 210 5.72 -5.37 -18.20
C THR A 210 7.12 -5.73 -18.70
N ARG A 211 7.42 -7.02 -18.73
CA ARG A 211 8.75 -7.47 -19.20
C ARG A 211 8.89 -7.34 -20.71
N GLN A 212 7.80 -7.50 -21.46
CA GLN A 212 7.85 -7.51 -22.92
C GLN A 212 7.83 -6.11 -23.54
N ILE A 213 7.18 -5.16 -22.89
CA ILE A 213 6.98 -3.82 -23.45
C ILE A 213 7.49 -2.78 -22.46
N GLN A 214 8.55 -2.07 -22.86
CA GLN A 214 9.13 -1.02 -22.03
C GLN A 214 8.17 0.15 -21.90
N GLY A 215 8.10 0.71 -20.71
CA GLY A 215 7.28 1.87 -20.42
C GLY A 215 5.80 1.57 -20.17
N LEU A 216 5.39 0.31 -20.27
CA LEU A 216 4.01 -0.10 -20.03
C LEU A 216 3.89 -0.74 -18.65
N PHE A 217 3.05 -0.16 -17.79
CA PHE A 217 2.84 -0.60 -16.40
C PHE A 217 1.39 -1.05 -16.24
N PHE A 218 1.17 -2.07 -15.42
CA PHE A 218 -0.17 -2.58 -15.11
C PHE A 218 -0.49 -2.33 -13.63
N ALA A 219 -1.72 -1.95 -13.36
CA ALA A 219 -2.17 -1.76 -11.97
C ALA A 219 -3.67 -2.04 -11.84
N GLY A 220 -4.05 -2.65 -10.72
CA GLY A 220 -5.44 -2.92 -10.41
C GLY A 220 -5.87 -4.32 -10.78
N GLN A 221 -7.13 -4.48 -11.14
CA GLN A 221 -7.73 -5.79 -11.41
C GLN A 221 -7.02 -6.56 -12.53
N ILE A 222 -6.41 -5.87 -13.45
CA ILE A 222 -5.66 -6.48 -14.54
C ILE A 222 -4.57 -7.44 -14.01
N ASN A 223 -4.11 -7.22 -12.78
CA ASN A 223 -3.09 -8.05 -12.14
C ASN A 223 -3.69 -9.18 -11.28
N GLY A 224 -5.00 -9.38 -11.34
CA GLY A 224 -5.64 -10.48 -10.63
C GLY A 224 -6.03 -10.18 -9.19
N THR A 225 -6.11 -8.90 -8.82
CA THR A 225 -6.52 -8.50 -7.48
C THR A 225 -7.97 -8.05 -7.46
N THR A 226 -8.58 -8.08 -6.28
CA THR A 226 -9.89 -7.46 -6.03
C THR A 226 -9.79 -6.60 -4.79
N GLY A 227 -10.57 -5.52 -4.76
CA GLY A 227 -10.63 -4.60 -3.64
C GLY A 227 -10.16 -3.21 -4.02
N TYR A 228 -10.84 -2.21 -3.45
CA TYR A 228 -10.52 -0.80 -3.71
C TYR A 228 -9.12 -0.46 -3.23
N GLU A 229 -8.76 -0.99 -2.07
CA GLU A 229 -7.49 -0.68 -1.42
C GLU A 229 -6.31 -1.25 -2.19
N GLU A 230 -6.45 -2.49 -2.68
CA GLU A 230 -5.42 -3.12 -3.51
C GLU A 230 -5.24 -2.36 -4.81
N ALA A 231 -6.35 -1.91 -5.40
CA ALA A 231 -6.30 -1.13 -6.64
C ALA A 231 -5.60 0.21 -6.42
N ALA A 232 -5.96 0.91 -5.34
CA ALA A 232 -5.34 2.21 -5.02
C ALA A 232 -3.84 2.05 -4.79
N ALA A 233 -3.43 1.04 -4.03
CA ALA A 233 -2.02 0.80 -3.75
C ALA A 233 -1.23 0.51 -5.02
N GLN A 234 -1.78 -0.35 -5.89
CA GLN A 234 -1.11 -0.67 -7.15
C GLN A 234 -1.03 0.53 -8.08
N GLY A 235 -2.10 1.31 -8.14
CA GLY A 235 -2.12 2.51 -8.97
C GLY A 235 -1.06 3.51 -8.56
N LEU A 236 -1.01 3.83 -7.28
CA LEU A 236 0.01 4.71 -6.75
C LEU A 236 1.41 4.19 -7.11
N TYR A 237 1.63 2.91 -6.88
CA TYR A 237 2.92 2.27 -7.11
C TYR A 237 3.34 2.30 -8.59
N ALA A 238 2.43 1.91 -9.48
CA ALA A 238 2.73 1.92 -10.92
C ALA A 238 2.93 3.36 -11.40
N GLY A 239 2.10 4.28 -10.94
CA GLY A 239 2.20 5.69 -11.35
C GLY A 239 3.51 6.31 -10.92
N LEU A 240 3.94 6.08 -9.69
CA LEU A 240 5.20 6.63 -9.23
C LEU A 240 6.39 6.02 -9.96
N ASN A 241 6.35 4.72 -10.25
CA ASN A 241 7.45 4.08 -10.96
C ASN A 241 7.48 4.49 -12.44
N ALA A 242 6.32 4.74 -13.05
CA ALA A 242 6.28 5.31 -14.39
C ALA A 242 6.91 6.72 -14.41
N ALA A 243 6.60 7.52 -13.39
CA ALA A 243 7.16 8.86 -13.27
C ALA A 243 8.68 8.82 -13.05
N LEU A 244 9.15 7.90 -12.20
CA LEU A 244 10.60 7.74 -11.98
C LEU A 244 11.29 7.36 -13.28
N GLN A 245 10.69 6.48 -14.07
CA GLN A 245 11.25 6.11 -15.37
C GLN A 245 11.35 7.31 -16.30
N CYS A 246 10.31 8.15 -16.34
CA CYS A 246 10.32 9.37 -17.15
C CYS A 246 11.42 10.33 -16.71
N ARG A 247 11.80 10.31 -15.45
CA ARG A 247 12.87 11.14 -14.90
C ARG A 247 14.23 10.45 -14.99
N SER A 248 14.29 9.28 -15.61
CA SER A 248 15.52 8.47 -15.73
C SER A 248 16.10 8.12 -14.36
N GLU A 249 15.22 7.87 -13.40
CA GLU A 249 15.59 7.45 -12.05
C GLU A 249 15.23 5.98 -11.84
N ALA A 250 15.98 5.33 -10.97
CA ALA A 250 15.74 3.92 -10.66
C ALA A 250 14.34 3.74 -10.04
N PRO A 251 13.70 2.60 -10.29
CA PRO A 251 12.38 2.36 -9.68
C PRO A 251 12.48 2.24 -8.17
N TRP A 252 11.40 2.55 -7.48
CA TRP A 252 11.29 2.38 -6.05
C TRP A 252 10.68 1.01 -5.77
N LEU A 253 11.44 0.16 -5.08
CA LEU A 253 11.09 -1.24 -4.85
C LEU A 253 11.18 -1.56 -3.35
N PRO A 254 10.17 -1.18 -2.56
CA PRO A 254 10.23 -1.46 -1.12
C PRO A 254 10.16 -2.96 -0.86
N GLY A 255 10.91 -3.41 0.11
CA GLY A 255 10.93 -4.82 0.49
C GLY A 255 9.70 -5.24 1.28
N ARG A 256 9.56 -6.55 1.47
CA ARG A 256 8.49 -7.12 2.28
C ARG A 256 8.58 -6.70 3.76
N ASP A 257 9.77 -6.28 4.19
CA ASP A 257 10.01 -5.80 5.55
C ASP A 257 9.67 -4.31 5.72
N GLN A 258 9.46 -3.61 4.62
CA GLN A 258 9.27 -2.16 4.63
C GLN A 258 7.83 -1.72 4.44
N ALA A 259 7.04 -2.50 3.71
CA ALA A 259 5.68 -2.10 3.37
C ALA A 259 4.80 -3.29 3.01
N TYR A 260 3.50 -3.20 3.35
CA TYR A 260 2.50 -4.12 2.79
C TYR A 260 2.44 -3.99 1.28
N LEU A 261 2.71 -2.80 0.77
CA LEU A 261 2.84 -2.59 -0.67
C LEU A 261 3.92 -3.50 -1.25
N GLY A 262 5.05 -3.63 -0.54
CA GLY A 262 6.11 -4.56 -0.93
C GLY A 262 5.66 -6.01 -0.89
N VAL A 263 4.88 -6.38 0.12
CA VAL A 263 4.31 -7.72 0.23
C VAL A 263 3.38 -8.00 -0.96
N LEU A 264 2.50 -7.06 -1.26
CA LEU A 264 1.55 -7.19 -2.37
C LEU A 264 2.28 -7.37 -3.70
N VAL A 265 3.24 -6.51 -3.97
CA VAL A 265 4.01 -6.57 -5.24
C VAL A 265 4.75 -7.89 -5.35
N ASP A 266 5.47 -8.26 -4.30
CA ASP A 266 6.26 -9.48 -4.31
C ASP A 266 5.39 -10.74 -4.47
N ASP A 267 4.27 -10.80 -3.75
CA ASP A 267 3.33 -11.93 -3.88
C ASP A 267 2.84 -12.06 -5.31
N LEU A 268 2.48 -10.95 -5.96
CA LEU A 268 1.96 -10.98 -7.31
C LEU A 268 3.02 -11.42 -8.32
N VAL A 269 4.22 -10.84 -8.25
CA VAL A 269 5.22 -11.11 -9.30
C VAL A 269 5.96 -12.42 -9.09
N THR A 270 5.95 -12.99 -7.89
CA THR A 270 6.63 -14.27 -7.65
C THR A 270 5.66 -15.46 -7.62
N LYS A 271 4.59 -15.35 -6.87
CA LYS A 271 3.63 -16.46 -6.69
C LYS A 271 2.51 -16.45 -7.73
N GLY A 272 2.17 -15.28 -8.23
CA GLY A 272 1.03 -15.10 -9.10
C GLY A 272 -0.27 -15.29 -8.35
N VAL A 273 -1.35 -15.52 -9.09
CA VAL A 273 -2.68 -15.68 -8.51
C VAL A 273 -3.34 -16.93 -9.06
N THR A 274 -4.03 -17.67 -8.17
CA THR A 274 -4.91 -18.79 -8.55
C THR A 274 -6.36 -18.45 -8.26
N GLU A 275 -6.56 -17.42 -7.44
CA GLU A 275 -7.88 -16.86 -7.13
C GLU A 275 -7.66 -15.36 -6.92
N PRO A 276 -8.69 -14.53 -6.95
CA PRO A 276 -8.49 -13.09 -6.78
C PRO A 276 -7.71 -12.77 -5.51
N TYR A 277 -6.63 -12.01 -5.68
CA TYR A 277 -5.74 -11.66 -4.57
C TYR A 277 -6.38 -10.57 -3.71
N ARG A 278 -6.35 -10.76 -2.41
CA ARG A 278 -6.77 -9.76 -1.42
C ARG A 278 -5.71 -9.70 -0.33
N MET A 279 -5.48 -8.51 0.18
CA MET A 279 -4.51 -8.32 1.25
C MET A 279 -5.08 -8.70 2.60
N PHE A 280 -4.33 -9.51 3.33
CA PHE A 280 -4.59 -9.87 4.72
C PHE A 280 -3.29 -9.72 5.50
N THR A 281 -3.39 -9.47 6.81
CA THR A 281 -2.19 -9.34 7.63
C THR A 281 -1.39 -10.65 7.69
N SER A 282 -2.06 -11.77 7.49
CA SER A 282 -1.38 -13.09 7.48
C SER A 282 -0.40 -13.25 6.33
N ARG A 283 -0.49 -12.41 5.29
CA ARG A 283 0.45 -12.47 4.17
C ARG A 283 1.83 -11.91 4.51
N ALA A 284 1.92 -11.10 5.57
CA ALA A 284 3.17 -10.45 5.97
C ALA A 284 3.86 -11.25 7.08
N GLU A 285 5.15 -11.50 6.91
CA GLU A 285 5.95 -12.20 7.92
C GLU A 285 6.47 -11.23 8.99
N PHE A 286 6.55 -9.94 8.70
CA PHE A 286 7.08 -8.95 9.64
C PHE A 286 5.98 -7.98 10.08
N ARG A 287 4.86 -8.54 10.58
CA ARG A 287 3.65 -7.76 10.88
C ARG A 287 3.84 -6.68 11.93
N LEU A 288 4.72 -6.91 12.89
CA LEU A 288 4.93 -5.94 13.95
C LEU A 288 5.65 -4.69 13.46
N GLN A 289 6.41 -4.81 12.37
CA GLN A 289 7.02 -3.65 11.72
C GLN A 289 6.06 -2.95 10.76
N LEU A 290 5.07 -3.68 10.23
CA LEU A 290 4.17 -3.17 9.19
C LEU A 290 2.79 -2.87 9.77
N ARG A 291 2.73 -1.87 10.66
CA ARG A 291 1.47 -1.51 11.32
C ARG A 291 0.80 -0.33 10.63
N GLU A 292 -0.52 -0.20 10.81
CA GLU A 292 -1.24 1.00 10.35
C GLU A 292 -0.68 2.27 10.98
N ASP A 293 -0.41 2.21 12.28
CA ASP A 293 -0.04 3.39 13.06
C ASP A 293 1.32 3.98 12.66
N ASN A 294 2.21 3.17 12.09
CA ASN A 294 3.55 3.63 11.74
C ASN A 294 3.80 3.74 10.24
N ALA A 295 2.75 3.67 9.42
CA ALA A 295 2.94 3.72 7.96
C ALA A 295 3.70 4.97 7.52
N ASP A 296 3.37 6.12 8.12
CA ASP A 296 4.06 7.37 7.79
C ASP A 296 5.53 7.34 8.21
N MET A 297 5.82 6.77 9.37
CA MET A 297 7.21 6.66 9.85
C MET A 297 8.06 5.79 8.94
N ARG A 298 7.44 4.82 8.26
CA ARG A 298 8.16 3.93 7.33
C ARG A 298 8.31 4.54 5.94
N LEU A 299 7.33 5.30 5.45
CA LEU A 299 7.23 5.59 4.01
C LEU A 299 7.24 7.07 3.65
N THR A 300 6.84 7.98 4.53
CA THR A 300 6.65 9.38 4.13
C THR A 300 7.95 10.06 3.69
N GLU A 301 9.08 9.73 4.33
CA GLU A 301 10.36 10.30 3.90
C GLU A 301 10.71 9.89 2.47
N ALA A 302 10.52 8.62 2.12
CA ALA A 302 10.75 8.16 0.75
C ALA A 302 9.81 8.85 -0.23
N GLY A 303 8.54 8.99 0.16
CA GLY A 303 7.55 9.69 -0.65
C GLY A 303 7.94 11.14 -0.90
N ARG A 304 8.45 11.81 0.13
CA ARG A 304 8.91 13.21 -0.01
C ARG A 304 10.09 13.31 -0.97
N ARG A 305 11.05 12.41 -0.83
CA ARG A 305 12.22 12.41 -1.73
C ARG A 305 11.81 12.23 -3.19
N MET A 306 10.78 11.41 -3.44
CA MET A 306 10.30 11.17 -4.80
C MET A 306 9.43 12.29 -5.34
N GLY A 307 8.95 13.19 -4.49
CA GLY A 307 8.08 14.28 -4.92
C GLY A 307 6.59 14.02 -4.74
N LEU A 308 6.24 12.95 -4.02
CA LEU A 308 4.83 12.54 -3.84
C LEU A 308 4.11 13.29 -2.72
N VAL A 309 4.86 13.77 -1.72
CA VAL A 309 4.26 14.28 -0.48
C VAL A 309 4.32 15.79 -0.48
N PRO A 310 3.17 16.48 -0.45
CA PRO A 310 3.17 17.95 -0.48
C PRO A 310 3.62 18.53 0.86
N ASP A 311 3.94 19.83 0.84
CA ASP A 311 4.54 20.53 1.97
C ASP A 311 3.75 20.42 3.27
N ALA A 312 2.42 20.58 3.22
CA ALA A 312 1.60 20.53 4.42
C ALA A 312 1.69 19.17 5.11
N ARG A 313 1.62 18.10 4.34
CA ARG A 313 1.73 16.75 4.90
C ARG A 313 3.13 16.48 5.42
N TRP A 314 4.14 16.93 4.69
CA TRP A 314 5.53 16.77 5.12
C TRP A 314 5.79 17.49 6.44
N ASN A 315 5.29 18.73 6.57
CA ASN A 315 5.47 19.51 7.80
C ASN A 315 4.78 18.84 8.98
N ALA A 316 3.56 18.34 8.80
CA ALA A 316 2.84 17.61 9.84
C ALA A 316 3.60 16.34 10.25
N PHE A 317 4.12 15.61 9.28
CA PHE A 317 4.92 14.41 9.54
C PHE A 317 6.18 14.75 10.34
N CYS A 318 6.88 15.81 9.98
CA CYS A 318 8.09 16.21 10.71
C CYS A 318 7.77 16.56 12.16
N ARG A 319 6.68 17.29 12.39
CA ARG A 319 6.25 17.63 13.75
C ARG A 319 5.96 16.36 14.56
N LYS A 320 5.26 15.40 13.95
CA LYS A 320 4.94 14.14 14.61
C LYS A 320 6.21 13.34 14.92
N ARG A 321 7.06 13.15 13.90
CA ARG A 321 8.31 12.40 14.04
C ARG A 321 9.19 12.97 15.15
N ASP A 322 9.37 14.29 15.14
CA ASP A 322 10.24 14.95 16.10
C ASP A 322 9.66 14.87 17.51
N ALA A 323 8.34 15.00 17.64
CA ALA A 323 7.68 14.91 18.94
C ALA A 323 7.79 13.49 19.53
N VAL A 324 7.62 12.47 18.69
CA VAL A 324 7.77 11.06 19.13
C VAL A 324 9.21 10.84 19.62
N SER A 325 10.18 11.30 18.86
CA SER A 325 11.59 11.13 19.22
C SER A 325 11.94 11.84 20.52
N ARG A 326 11.53 13.09 20.67
CA ARG A 326 11.82 13.86 21.89
C ARG A 326 11.15 13.24 23.11
N GLU A 327 9.89 12.85 22.99
CA GLU A 327 9.16 12.30 24.14
C GLU A 327 9.72 10.93 24.52
N THR A 328 10.04 10.09 23.57
CA THR A 328 10.66 8.77 23.85
C THR A 328 11.97 8.98 24.59
N GLU A 329 12.80 9.91 24.15
CA GLU A 329 14.08 10.19 24.80
C GLU A 329 13.88 10.75 26.21
N ARG A 330 12.88 11.63 26.39
CA ARG A 330 12.56 12.16 27.71
C ARG A 330 12.16 11.06 28.66
N LEU A 331 11.29 10.13 28.24
CA LEU A 331 10.86 9.01 29.08
C LEU A 331 12.02 8.10 29.43
N LYS A 332 12.97 7.92 28.53
CA LYS A 332 14.15 7.07 28.74
C LYS A 332 15.18 7.70 29.67
N SER A 333 15.10 9.01 29.89
CA SER A 333 16.06 9.74 30.71
C SER A 333 15.47 10.33 32.00
N THR A 334 14.19 10.12 32.26
CA THR A 334 13.51 10.67 33.43
C THR A 334 13.28 9.57 34.48
N TRP A 335 13.81 9.79 35.67
CA TRP A 335 13.70 8.84 36.79
C TRP A 335 12.52 9.18 37.68
N VAL A 336 11.81 8.14 38.10
CA VAL A 336 10.71 8.26 39.09
C VAL A 336 11.26 7.87 40.45
N ASN A 337 11.20 8.81 41.38
CA ASN A 337 11.67 8.62 42.72
C ASN A 337 10.55 8.01 43.58
N PRO A 338 10.76 6.82 44.20
CA PRO A 338 9.73 6.22 45.01
C PRO A 338 9.36 7.04 46.25
N ARG A 339 10.25 7.91 46.71
CA ARG A 339 10.00 8.70 47.92
C ARG A 339 8.91 9.76 47.73
N ILE A 340 8.73 10.26 46.51
CA ILE A 340 7.74 11.30 46.26
C ILE A 340 6.42 10.74 45.76
N LEU A 341 6.34 9.43 45.58
CA LEU A 341 5.16 8.77 45.03
C LEU A 341 4.45 8.01 46.18
N ALA A 342 3.21 8.42 46.48
CA ALA A 342 2.42 7.76 47.54
C ALA A 342 2.18 6.29 47.16
N ALA A 343 2.22 5.42 48.16
CA ALA A 343 2.07 3.97 47.92
C ALA A 343 0.74 3.64 47.27
N GLN A 344 -0.35 4.30 47.66
CA GLN A 344 -1.68 4.07 47.06
C GLN A 344 -1.70 4.45 45.59
N GLU A 345 -1.10 5.57 45.25
CA GLU A 345 -1.04 6.02 43.87
C GLU A 345 -0.17 5.08 43.03
N SER A 346 0.97 4.64 43.60
CA SER A 346 1.85 3.71 42.92
C SER A 346 1.12 2.40 42.61
N GLU A 347 0.37 1.87 43.57
CA GLU A 347 -0.40 0.64 43.38
C GLU A 347 -1.49 0.83 42.33
N ARG A 348 -2.19 1.99 42.34
CA ARG A 348 -3.26 2.26 41.43
C ARG A 348 -2.77 2.40 39.98
N VAL A 349 -1.66 3.10 39.76
CA VAL A 349 -1.14 3.39 38.43
C VAL A 349 -0.22 2.29 37.94
N LEU A 350 0.66 1.77 38.78
CA LEU A 350 1.73 0.85 38.37
C LEU A 350 1.46 -0.61 38.74
N GLY A 351 0.40 -0.89 39.50
CA GLY A 351 0.05 -2.22 39.93
C GLY A 351 0.69 -2.65 41.22
N LYS A 352 1.76 -2.01 41.65
CA LYS A 352 2.43 -2.26 42.93
C LYS A 352 3.32 -1.07 43.25
N ALA A 353 3.66 -0.95 44.54
CA ALA A 353 4.60 0.08 44.97
C ALA A 353 6.00 -0.22 44.40
N ILE A 354 6.70 0.84 44.02
CA ILE A 354 8.06 0.69 43.50
C ILE A 354 9.06 0.75 44.65
N GLU A 355 10.06 -0.13 44.59
CA GLU A 355 11.05 -0.27 45.68
C GLU A 355 12.33 0.51 45.42
N HIS A 356 12.55 0.96 44.16
CA HIS A 356 13.72 1.77 43.80
C HIS A 356 13.33 2.68 42.65
N GLU A 357 14.27 3.47 42.18
CA GLU A 357 14.03 4.37 41.06
C GLU A 357 13.90 3.58 39.75
N TYR A 358 12.95 4.01 38.93
CA TYR A 358 12.71 3.47 37.56
C TYR A 358 12.63 4.61 36.59
N LYS A 359 13.05 4.38 35.36
CA LYS A 359 12.81 5.34 34.27
C LYS A 359 11.34 5.29 33.87
N LEU A 360 10.80 6.43 33.47
CA LEU A 360 9.40 6.48 32.99
C LEU A 360 9.17 5.48 31.88
N PHE A 361 10.12 5.33 30.96
CA PHE A 361 10.00 4.39 29.84
C PHE A 361 9.81 2.96 30.34
N ASP A 362 10.58 2.55 31.36
CA ASP A 362 10.47 1.20 31.91
C ASP A 362 9.13 0.97 32.61
N LEU A 363 8.58 2.01 33.25
CA LEU A 363 7.26 1.91 33.85
C LEU A 363 6.16 1.81 32.78
N LEU A 364 6.32 2.56 31.70
CA LEU A 364 5.35 2.53 30.58
C LEU A 364 5.35 1.15 29.90
N ARG A 365 6.44 0.41 29.96
CA ARG A 365 6.51 -0.94 29.39
C ARG A 365 5.62 -1.94 30.09
N ARG A 366 5.26 -1.68 31.34
CA ARG A 366 4.42 -2.60 32.12
C ARG A 366 3.02 -2.73 31.52
N PRO A 367 2.48 -3.96 31.44
CA PRO A 367 1.11 -4.13 30.99
C PRO A 367 0.14 -3.34 31.88
N GLY A 368 -0.84 -2.70 31.27
CA GLY A 368 -1.85 -1.96 32.00
C GLY A 368 -1.45 -0.56 32.43
N VAL A 369 -0.18 -0.17 32.25
CA VAL A 369 0.28 1.18 32.60
C VAL A 369 0.13 2.08 31.39
N GLY A 370 -0.77 3.06 31.46
CA GLY A 370 -1.01 3.99 30.37
C GLY A 370 -0.17 5.26 30.48
N TYR A 371 0.07 5.90 29.35
CA TYR A 371 0.83 7.13 29.28
C TYR A 371 0.16 8.23 30.12
N GLU A 372 -1.15 8.43 29.96
CA GLU A 372 -1.86 9.48 30.67
C GLU A 372 -1.83 9.30 32.18
N ALA A 373 -1.96 8.06 32.65
CA ALA A 373 -1.88 7.75 34.07
C ALA A 373 -0.50 8.08 34.65
N LEU A 374 0.55 7.75 33.89
CA LEU A 374 1.92 8.09 34.29
C LEU A 374 2.11 9.61 34.37
N MET A 375 1.58 10.34 33.40
CA MET A 375 1.74 11.79 33.38
C MET A 375 0.97 12.48 34.50
N ALA A 376 -0.10 11.83 35.00
CA ALA A 376 -0.89 12.37 36.11
C ALA A 376 -0.29 12.05 37.49
N MET A 377 0.66 11.13 37.56
CA MET A 377 1.28 10.75 38.83
C MET A 377 1.99 11.92 39.51
N ALA A 378 2.06 11.87 40.81
CA ALA A 378 2.76 12.87 41.66
C ALA A 378 2.31 14.28 41.33
N GLY A 379 0.98 14.45 41.13
CA GLY A 379 0.40 15.77 40.85
C GLY A 379 0.80 16.34 39.49
N GLY A 380 1.17 15.48 38.56
CA GLY A 380 1.54 15.91 37.23
C GLY A 380 3.00 16.26 37.07
N LYS A 381 3.82 15.86 38.01
CA LYS A 381 5.25 16.17 37.99
C LYS A 381 5.95 15.70 36.72
N TYR A 382 5.54 14.54 36.18
CA TYR A 382 6.22 13.92 35.04
C TYR A 382 5.58 14.26 33.69
N ALA A 383 4.55 15.10 33.71
CA ALA A 383 3.87 15.50 32.47
C ALA A 383 4.75 16.41 31.61
N SER A 384 4.52 16.37 30.32
CA SER A 384 5.17 17.27 29.36
C SER A 384 4.12 18.00 28.55
N GLY A 385 4.25 19.33 28.47
CA GLY A 385 3.39 20.14 27.61
C GLY A 385 3.72 19.98 26.13
N ASP A 386 4.87 19.45 25.80
CA ASP A 386 5.35 19.33 24.41
C ASP A 386 4.48 18.42 23.57
N VAL A 387 3.80 17.46 24.19
CA VAL A 387 2.94 16.50 23.47
C VAL A 387 1.46 16.69 23.75
N SER A 388 1.09 17.80 24.40
CA SER A 388 -0.30 18.09 24.73
C SER A 388 -1.09 18.51 23.47
N ARG A 389 -2.41 18.46 23.58
CA ARG A 389 -3.27 18.96 22.52
C ARG A 389 -3.08 20.46 22.28
N GLU A 390 -2.72 21.21 23.31
CA GLU A 390 -2.45 22.64 23.17
C GLU A 390 -1.26 22.89 22.26
N THR A 391 -0.24 22.04 22.35
CA THR A 391 0.99 22.20 21.55
C THR A 391 0.88 21.54 20.19
N LEU A 392 0.37 20.31 20.14
CA LEU A 392 0.38 19.49 18.91
C LEU A 392 -0.99 19.42 18.22
N GLY A 393 -2.06 19.87 18.86
CA GLY A 393 -3.39 19.74 18.26
C GLY A 393 -3.76 18.27 18.06
N ASP A 394 -4.24 17.96 16.87
CA ASP A 394 -4.66 16.60 16.54
C ASP A 394 -3.51 15.61 16.48
N LEU A 395 -2.28 16.07 16.39
CA LEU A 395 -1.10 15.18 16.37
C LEU A 395 -0.80 14.59 17.76
N SER A 396 -1.36 15.16 18.82
CA SER A 396 -1.10 14.69 20.19
C SER A 396 -1.43 13.21 20.36
N VAL A 397 -2.63 12.80 19.94
CA VAL A 397 -3.08 11.42 20.12
C VAL A 397 -2.17 10.42 19.36
N PRO A 398 -1.89 10.60 18.07
CA PRO A 398 -1.00 9.67 17.38
C PRO A 398 0.43 9.68 17.90
N VAL A 399 0.93 10.81 18.41
CA VAL A 399 2.28 10.86 19.01
C VAL A 399 2.31 10.00 20.27
N ILE A 400 1.34 10.18 21.17
CA ILE A 400 1.27 9.41 22.42
C ILE A 400 1.11 7.92 22.10
N GLU A 401 0.29 7.58 21.12
CA GLU A 401 0.10 6.19 20.69
C GLU A 401 1.42 5.56 20.25
N GLN A 402 2.21 6.28 19.46
CA GLN A 402 3.51 5.78 18.99
C GLN A 402 4.46 5.54 20.16
N VAL A 403 4.49 6.46 21.11
CA VAL A 403 5.36 6.34 22.30
C VAL A 403 4.96 5.12 23.10
N GLU A 404 3.66 4.92 23.34
CA GLU A 404 3.17 3.75 24.08
C GLU A 404 3.50 2.44 23.38
N ILE A 405 3.29 2.37 22.06
CA ILE A 405 3.58 1.15 21.31
C ILE A 405 5.08 0.84 21.35
N ALA A 406 5.91 1.86 21.17
CA ALA A 406 7.36 1.69 21.23
C ALA A 406 7.79 1.11 22.58
N ALA A 407 7.20 1.59 23.67
CA ALA A 407 7.54 1.10 25.00
C ALA A 407 7.03 -0.32 25.22
N LYS A 408 5.76 -0.56 24.98
CA LYS A 408 5.12 -1.82 25.33
C LYS A 408 5.59 -3.00 24.49
N TYR A 409 5.98 -2.75 23.25
CA TYR A 409 6.37 -3.82 22.33
C TYR A 409 7.86 -3.78 21.97
N ALA A 410 8.65 -3.07 22.77
CA ALA A 410 10.09 -2.87 22.50
C ALA A 410 10.83 -4.19 22.26
N GLY A 411 10.63 -5.16 23.12
CA GLY A 411 11.32 -6.45 22.99
C GLY A 411 10.94 -7.21 21.75
N TYR A 412 9.66 -7.21 21.41
CA TYR A 412 9.16 -7.88 20.21
C TYR A 412 9.64 -7.16 18.95
N ILE A 413 9.64 -5.83 18.97
CA ILE A 413 10.11 -5.02 17.84
C ILE A 413 11.59 -5.30 17.59
N ASP A 414 12.39 -5.32 18.64
CA ASP A 414 13.84 -5.60 18.52
C ASP A 414 14.09 -6.99 17.96
N ARG A 415 13.35 -7.99 18.41
CA ARG A 415 13.49 -9.35 17.89
C ARG A 415 13.14 -9.41 16.40
N GLN A 416 12.09 -8.72 15.99
CA GLN A 416 11.69 -8.70 14.58
C GLN A 416 12.71 -7.97 13.72
N LYS A 417 13.32 -6.88 14.25
CA LYS A 417 14.42 -6.20 13.54
C LYS A 417 15.58 -7.14 13.29
N ASP A 418 15.92 -7.97 14.28
CA ASP A 418 17.00 -8.96 14.15
C ASP A 418 16.63 -9.99 13.06
N GLU A 419 15.39 -10.46 13.04
CA GLU A 419 14.93 -11.39 12.00
C GLU A 419 15.05 -10.79 10.62
N VAL A 420 14.67 -9.52 10.45
CA VAL A 420 14.78 -8.80 9.19
C VAL A 420 16.24 -8.72 8.75
N GLN A 421 17.14 -8.38 9.66
CA GLN A 421 18.56 -8.29 9.36
C GLN A 421 19.14 -9.62 8.91
N ARG A 422 18.75 -10.71 9.58
CA ARG A 422 19.22 -12.04 9.21
C ARG A 422 18.72 -12.44 7.82
N ALA A 423 17.50 -12.06 7.47
CA ALA A 423 16.90 -12.39 6.18
C ALA A 423 17.41 -11.47 5.05
N ALA A 424 17.87 -10.28 5.39
CA ALA A 424 18.19 -9.24 4.40
C ALA A 424 19.29 -9.68 3.44
N HIS A 425 20.27 -10.42 3.92
CA HIS A 425 21.39 -10.86 3.09
C HIS A 425 20.89 -11.70 1.90
N PHE A 426 20.04 -12.68 2.16
CA PHE A 426 19.44 -13.51 1.11
C PHE A 426 18.47 -12.72 0.25
N GLU A 427 17.69 -11.88 0.90
CA GLU A 427 16.58 -11.18 0.25
C GLU A 427 17.07 -10.30 -0.89
N GLN A 428 18.19 -9.61 -0.69
CA GLN A 428 18.68 -8.59 -1.60
C GLN A 428 19.73 -9.08 -2.58
N LEU A 429 20.12 -10.35 -2.50
CA LEU A 429 21.10 -10.92 -3.44
C LEU A 429 20.51 -10.91 -4.86
N ARG A 430 21.10 -10.07 -5.73
CA ARG A 430 20.62 -9.92 -7.10
C ARG A 430 21.01 -11.14 -7.94
N LEU A 431 20.07 -11.57 -8.76
CA LEU A 431 20.31 -12.62 -9.74
C LEU A 431 20.65 -11.97 -11.08
N PRO A 432 21.67 -12.45 -11.79
CA PRO A 432 22.01 -11.86 -13.10
C PRO A 432 20.82 -11.95 -14.08
N ASP A 433 20.57 -10.87 -14.79
CA ASP A 433 19.47 -10.81 -15.75
C ASP A 433 19.65 -11.80 -16.89
N ASP A 434 20.89 -12.12 -17.23
CA ASP A 434 21.24 -13.03 -18.35
C ASP A 434 21.50 -14.47 -17.91
N LEU A 435 21.22 -14.80 -16.66
CA LEU A 435 21.46 -16.15 -16.14
C LEU A 435 20.59 -17.16 -16.90
N ASP A 436 21.24 -18.20 -17.47
CA ASP A 436 20.52 -19.28 -18.12
C ASP A 436 20.32 -20.39 -17.08
N TYR A 437 19.12 -20.45 -16.53
CA TYR A 437 18.79 -21.43 -15.49
C TYR A 437 18.82 -22.85 -16.00
N MET A 438 18.66 -23.04 -17.30
CA MET A 438 18.71 -24.41 -17.88
C MET A 438 20.11 -25.01 -17.80
N GLN A 439 21.14 -24.18 -17.60
CA GLN A 439 22.53 -24.64 -17.44
C GLN A 439 22.87 -24.99 -15.98
N VAL A 440 21.96 -24.76 -15.03
CA VAL A 440 22.21 -25.09 -13.62
C VAL A 440 21.87 -26.57 -13.40
N ALA A 441 22.81 -27.44 -13.68
CA ALA A 441 22.59 -28.89 -13.74
C ALA A 441 22.13 -29.51 -12.40
N ALA A 442 22.51 -28.87 -11.29
CA ALA A 442 22.14 -29.39 -9.95
C ALA A 442 20.64 -29.22 -9.63
N LEU A 443 19.94 -28.34 -10.35
CA LEU A 443 18.50 -28.10 -10.13
C LEU A 443 17.68 -29.13 -10.95
N SER A 444 16.52 -29.51 -10.42
CA SER A 444 15.58 -30.31 -11.18
C SER A 444 15.10 -29.53 -12.42
N ILE A 445 14.67 -30.27 -13.42
CA ILE A 445 14.18 -29.66 -14.66
C ILE A 445 12.99 -28.73 -14.36
N GLU A 446 12.11 -29.17 -13.48
CA GLU A 446 10.94 -28.36 -13.09
C GLU A 446 11.37 -26.99 -12.51
N VAL A 447 12.32 -27.01 -11.58
CA VAL A 447 12.81 -25.78 -10.95
C VAL A 447 13.52 -24.89 -11.98
N ARG A 448 14.36 -25.49 -12.86
CA ARG A 448 15.02 -24.72 -13.92
C ARG A 448 14.00 -24.03 -14.81
N GLN A 449 12.94 -24.71 -15.20
CA GLN A 449 11.90 -24.17 -16.08
C GLN A 449 11.15 -23.03 -15.38
N LYS A 450 10.83 -23.18 -14.09
CA LYS A 450 10.14 -22.13 -13.33
C LYS A 450 10.99 -20.88 -13.19
N LEU A 451 12.27 -21.04 -12.86
CA LEU A 451 13.18 -19.92 -12.73
C LEU A 451 13.39 -19.22 -14.08
N GLN A 452 13.54 -20.00 -15.14
CA GLN A 452 13.72 -19.46 -16.48
C GLN A 452 12.50 -18.65 -16.93
N LYS A 453 11.31 -19.18 -16.64
CA LYS A 453 10.05 -18.51 -16.99
C LYS A 453 9.83 -17.24 -16.21
N HIS A 454 10.02 -17.27 -14.90
CA HIS A 454 9.64 -16.16 -14.02
C HIS A 454 10.75 -15.14 -13.80
N ARG A 455 12.00 -15.50 -14.08
CA ARG A 455 13.15 -14.59 -14.04
C ARG A 455 13.15 -13.72 -12.76
N PRO A 456 13.24 -14.35 -11.59
CA PRO A 456 13.24 -13.55 -10.35
C PRO A 456 14.45 -12.59 -10.33
N GLU A 457 14.24 -11.44 -9.70
CA GLU A 457 15.26 -10.39 -9.66
C GLU A 457 16.26 -10.62 -8.53
N THR A 458 15.81 -11.29 -7.44
CA THR A 458 16.65 -11.56 -6.28
C THR A 458 16.51 -13.01 -5.85
N LEU A 459 17.48 -13.45 -5.06
CA LEU A 459 17.43 -14.80 -4.48
C LEU A 459 16.23 -14.95 -3.55
N GLY A 460 15.88 -13.89 -2.82
CA GLY A 460 14.67 -13.90 -1.99
C GLY A 460 13.41 -14.15 -2.81
N GLN A 461 13.27 -13.46 -3.95
CA GLN A 461 12.11 -13.69 -4.83
C GLN A 461 12.11 -15.13 -5.38
N ALA A 462 13.28 -15.62 -5.76
CA ALA A 462 13.38 -17.01 -6.26
C ALA A 462 12.86 -17.99 -5.21
N SER A 463 13.18 -17.77 -3.95
CA SER A 463 12.77 -18.66 -2.86
C SER A 463 11.26 -18.70 -2.64
N ARG A 464 10.54 -17.69 -3.08
CA ARG A 464 9.09 -17.59 -2.90
C ARG A 464 8.29 -18.12 -4.09
N ILE A 465 8.95 -18.48 -5.18
CA ILE A 465 8.27 -19.08 -6.32
C ILE A 465 7.76 -20.48 -5.92
N SER A 466 6.51 -20.77 -6.22
CA SER A 466 5.90 -22.04 -5.88
C SER A 466 6.69 -23.19 -6.51
N GLY A 467 7.07 -24.17 -5.69
CA GLY A 467 7.83 -25.33 -6.15
C GLY A 467 9.34 -25.18 -6.06
N VAL A 468 9.85 -23.99 -5.70
CA VAL A 468 11.28 -23.79 -5.48
C VAL A 468 11.56 -24.02 -3.99
N THR A 469 12.36 -25.04 -3.71
CA THR A 469 12.64 -25.47 -2.32
C THR A 469 13.87 -24.74 -1.76
N ALA A 470 14.03 -24.81 -0.45
CA ALA A 470 15.23 -24.28 0.20
C ALA A 470 16.49 -24.95 -0.33
N ALA A 471 16.41 -26.26 -0.61
CA ALA A 471 17.54 -27.01 -1.20
C ALA A 471 17.89 -26.47 -2.57
N ALA A 472 16.88 -26.15 -3.40
CA ALA A 472 17.11 -25.58 -4.72
C ALA A 472 17.81 -24.22 -4.61
N ILE A 473 17.42 -23.40 -3.66
CA ILE A 473 18.05 -22.07 -3.44
C ILE A 473 19.53 -22.24 -3.06
N SER A 474 19.82 -23.20 -2.19
CA SER A 474 21.22 -23.48 -1.81
C SER A 474 22.06 -23.92 -3.01
N LEU A 475 21.50 -24.79 -3.86
CA LEU A 475 22.19 -25.25 -5.07
C LEU A 475 22.41 -24.10 -6.06
N LEU A 476 21.43 -23.22 -6.21
CA LEU A 476 21.55 -22.03 -7.06
C LEU A 476 22.64 -21.10 -6.54
N LEU A 477 22.71 -20.88 -5.25
CA LEU A 477 23.72 -20.03 -4.64
C LEU A 477 25.12 -20.59 -4.89
N VAL A 478 25.30 -21.91 -4.76
CA VAL A 478 26.58 -22.56 -5.05
C VAL A 478 26.96 -22.35 -6.52
N HIS A 479 26.02 -22.50 -7.43
CA HIS A 479 26.27 -22.29 -8.86
C HIS A 479 26.73 -20.86 -9.14
N LEU A 480 26.06 -19.88 -8.52
CA LEU A 480 26.43 -18.47 -8.72
C LEU A 480 27.85 -18.18 -8.22
N LYS A 481 28.21 -18.74 -7.07
CA LYS A 481 29.56 -18.55 -6.51
C LYS A 481 30.63 -19.19 -7.41
N LYS A 482 30.36 -20.39 -7.91
CA LYS A 482 31.32 -21.11 -8.79
C LYS A 482 31.48 -20.41 -10.14
N GLY A 483 30.42 -19.77 -10.62
CA GLY A 483 30.44 -19.06 -11.91
C GLY A 483 31.12 -17.69 -11.88
N GLY A 484 31.64 -17.29 -10.74
CA GLY A 484 32.30 -15.99 -10.60
C GLY A 484 31.38 -14.81 -10.55
N PHE A 485 30.08 -15.04 -10.38
CA PHE A 485 29.11 -13.95 -10.22
C PHE A 485 29.34 -13.30 -8.87
N LYS A 486 29.39 -11.98 -8.86
CA LYS A 486 29.55 -11.24 -7.61
C LYS A 486 28.28 -11.38 -6.79
N VAL A 487 28.43 -12.06 -5.66
CA VAL A 487 27.36 -12.24 -4.69
C VAL A 487 27.61 -11.19 -3.64
N GLY A 488 27.09 -9.96 -3.89
CA GLY A 488 27.38 -8.84 -3.04
C GLY A 488 26.19 -8.32 -2.27
#